data_48cefc1efd8cc77490176a870fc6b8a2
#
_entry.id   48cefc1efd8cc77490176a870fc6b8a2
#
_cell.length_a   1.000
_cell.length_b   1.000
_cell.length_c   1.000
_cell.angle_alpha   90.00
_cell.angle_beta   90.00
_cell.angle_gamma   90.00
#
_symmetry.space_group_name_H-M   'P 1'
#
loop_
_entity.id
_entity.type
_entity.pdbx_description
1 polymer ?
#
loop_
_entity_poly.entity_id
_entity_poly.type
_entity_poly.pdbx_seq_one_letter_code
_entity_poly.pdbx_strand_id
1 'polypeptide(L)'
;MMIHPQFDPVLISIGPLAIRWYALSYIVGFILFTILGRRRIAQGNSVFTKEMLDDFLTWGILGVILGGRIGYVLFYKFSDYLANPLDIFKVWEGGMSFHGGFLGVVVAIWLFGRKHNISILKLMDTVAPLVPLGLASGRIGNFINGELWGRVTELNAFWAMGFPQARYEDAEAAAHNPLWAEWLQQYGMLPRHPSQLYQFALEGICLFIIVWIFSKKPRPVGQTAALFLGGYGLFRFIAEFARQPDDYLGLLTLGLSMGQWLSVPMIVLGVIGFVWFGRKNSVAKA
;
A
#
# COMPACT_ATOMS: atom_id res chain seq x y z
N MET A 1 10.55 -26.45 -3.57
CA MET A 1 9.47 -25.45 -3.51
C MET A 1 8.80 -25.53 -2.13
N MET A 2 8.62 -24.39 -1.44
CA MET A 2 7.81 -24.28 -0.22
C MET A 2 6.32 -24.24 -0.59
N ILE A 3 5.43 -24.62 0.31
CA ILE A 3 3.98 -24.45 0.11
C ILE A 3 3.51 -23.34 1.04
N HIS A 4 2.74 -22.37 0.48
CA HIS A 4 2.14 -21.31 1.27
C HIS A 4 1.24 -21.90 2.34
N PRO A 5 1.42 -21.52 3.63
CA PRO A 5 0.54 -21.99 4.71
C PRO A 5 -0.88 -21.51 4.42
N GLN A 6 -1.83 -22.43 4.35
CA GLN A 6 -3.24 -22.11 4.12
C GLN A 6 -3.85 -21.62 5.44
N PHE A 7 -3.65 -20.33 5.73
CA PHE A 7 -4.33 -19.70 6.87
C PHE A 7 -5.83 -19.58 6.56
N ASP A 8 -6.67 -19.78 7.56
CA ASP A 8 -8.05 -19.37 7.47
C ASP A 8 -8.06 -17.83 7.40
N PRO A 9 -8.62 -17.21 6.34
CA PRO A 9 -8.72 -15.74 6.23
C PRO A 9 -9.50 -15.10 7.39
N VAL A 10 -10.37 -15.86 8.06
CA VAL A 10 -11.14 -15.44 9.23
C VAL A 10 -10.39 -15.80 10.50
N LEU A 11 -9.96 -14.79 11.24
CA LEU A 11 -9.33 -14.98 12.55
C LEU A 11 -10.31 -15.50 13.60
N ILE A 12 -11.49 -14.88 13.66
CA ILE A 12 -12.55 -15.22 14.61
C ILE A 12 -13.92 -14.82 14.07
N SER A 13 -14.93 -15.65 14.33
CA SER A 13 -16.33 -15.36 14.00
C SER A 13 -17.14 -15.17 15.28
N ILE A 14 -17.85 -14.06 15.40
CA ILE A 14 -18.77 -13.75 16.50
C ILE A 14 -20.16 -13.56 15.90
N GLY A 15 -20.95 -14.63 15.86
CA GLY A 15 -22.21 -14.65 15.13
C GLY A 15 -22.01 -14.33 13.64
N PRO A 16 -22.73 -13.37 13.05
CA PRO A 16 -22.57 -13.00 11.64
C PRO A 16 -21.32 -12.15 11.35
N LEU A 17 -20.60 -11.70 12.38
CA LEU A 17 -19.42 -10.86 12.24
C LEU A 17 -18.15 -11.69 12.14
N ALA A 18 -17.51 -11.69 10.96
CA ALA A 18 -16.22 -12.34 10.74
C ALA A 18 -15.08 -11.31 10.79
N ILE A 19 -14.19 -11.44 11.77
CA ILE A 19 -12.96 -10.64 11.88
C ILE A 19 -11.88 -11.33 11.07
N ARG A 20 -11.38 -10.64 10.03
CA ARG A 20 -10.38 -11.17 9.10
C ARG A 20 -8.98 -10.64 9.43
N TRP A 21 -7.96 -11.47 9.20
CA TRP A 21 -6.55 -11.09 9.34
C TRP A 21 -6.19 -9.82 8.57
N TYR A 22 -6.77 -9.66 7.38
CA TYR A 22 -6.54 -8.47 6.57
C TYR A 22 -7.03 -7.17 7.24
N ALA A 23 -8.21 -7.22 7.87
CA ALA A 23 -8.69 -6.08 8.66
C ALA A 23 -7.78 -5.80 9.87
N LEU A 24 -7.27 -6.85 10.53
CA LEU A 24 -6.32 -6.71 11.63
C LEU A 24 -5.01 -6.07 11.19
N SER A 25 -4.54 -6.33 9.97
CA SER A 25 -3.33 -5.70 9.44
C SER A 25 -3.45 -4.18 9.34
N TYR A 26 -4.63 -3.64 9.02
CA TYR A 26 -4.89 -2.19 9.08
C TYR A 26 -4.86 -1.65 10.50
N ILE A 27 -5.46 -2.37 11.46
CA ILE A 27 -5.43 -1.98 12.88
C ILE A 27 -3.99 -1.92 13.37
N VAL A 28 -3.16 -2.93 13.05
CA VAL A 28 -1.73 -2.93 13.36
C VAL A 28 -1.03 -1.73 12.71
N GLY A 29 -1.35 -1.42 11.47
CA GLY A 29 -0.83 -0.24 10.76
C GLY A 29 -1.16 1.07 11.49
N PHE A 30 -2.39 1.26 11.97
CA PHE A 30 -2.80 2.43 12.74
C PHE A 30 -2.13 2.50 14.12
N ILE A 31 -1.97 1.37 14.79
CA ILE A 31 -1.24 1.29 16.07
C ILE A 31 0.22 1.70 15.86
N LEU A 32 0.89 1.16 14.84
CA LEU A 32 2.27 1.52 14.50
C LEU A 32 2.41 3.00 14.16
N PHE A 33 1.49 3.53 13.34
CA PHE A 33 1.45 4.96 13.03
C PHE A 33 1.35 5.82 14.30
N THR A 34 0.47 5.44 15.21
CA THR A 34 0.28 6.16 16.49
C THR A 34 1.53 6.09 17.37
N ILE A 35 2.12 4.90 17.54
CA ILE A 35 3.34 4.71 18.36
C ILE A 35 4.49 5.53 17.80
N LEU A 36 4.73 5.44 16.49
CA LEU A 36 5.79 6.18 15.82
C LEU A 36 5.55 7.69 15.85
N GLY A 37 4.30 8.12 15.65
CA GLY A 37 3.91 9.52 15.72
C GLY A 37 4.13 10.11 17.11
N ARG A 38 3.69 9.43 18.17
CA ARG A 38 3.92 9.82 19.56
C ARG A 38 5.41 9.88 19.91
N ARG A 39 6.20 8.92 19.38
CA ARG A 39 7.67 8.93 19.54
C ARG A 39 8.30 10.16 18.89
N ARG A 40 7.87 10.54 17.68
CA ARG A 40 8.38 11.73 16.98
C ARG A 40 7.96 13.03 17.68
N ILE A 41 6.75 13.09 18.22
CA ILE A 41 6.30 14.23 19.04
C ILE A 41 7.21 14.38 20.28
N ALA A 42 7.46 13.29 21.00
CA ALA A 42 8.35 13.30 22.17
C ALA A 42 9.80 13.70 21.84
N GLN A 43 10.26 13.48 20.61
CA GLN A 43 11.58 13.88 20.13
C GLN A 43 11.64 15.32 19.56
N GLY A 44 10.52 16.05 19.55
CA GLY A 44 10.45 17.38 18.93
C GLY A 44 10.52 17.37 17.38
N ASN A 45 10.35 16.23 16.75
CA ASN A 45 10.47 16.02 15.29
C ASN A 45 9.10 15.86 14.62
N SER A 46 8.08 16.57 15.09
CA SER A 46 6.72 16.50 14.56
C SER A 46 6.05 17.86 14.63
N VAL A 47 5.19 18.15 13.64
CA VAL A 47 4.29 19.32 13.71
C VAL A 47 3.00 19.01 14.46
N PHE A 48 2.76 17.73 14.81
CA PHE A 48 1.61 17.31 15.60
C PHE A 48 1.81 17.52 17.10
N THR A 49 0.75 17.87 17.79
CA THR A 49 0.55 17.51 19.21
C THR A 49 -0.02 16.08 19.30
N LYS A 50 -0.15 15.54 20.51
CA LYS A 50 -0.76 14.21 20.70
C LYS A 50 -2.22 14.20 20.24
N GLU A 51 -2.95 15.23 20.57
CA GLU A 51 -4.36 15.43 20.20
C GLU A 51 -4.51 15.58 18.68
N MET A 52 -3.61 16.34 18.05
CA MET A 52 -3.59 16.49 16.59
C MET A 52 -3.30 15.16 15.87
N LEU A 53 -2.47 14.30 16.44
CA LEU A 53 -2.17 12.99 15.85
C LEU A 53 -3.40 12.08 15.88
N ASP A 54 -4.12 12.06 17.00
CA ASP A 54 -5.34 11.26 17.17
C ASP A 54 -6.48 11.79 16.26
N ASP A 55 -6.62 13.13 16.17
CA ASP A 55 -7.51 13.79 15.20
C ASP A 55 -7.14 13.41 13.73
N PHE A 56 -5.85 13.49 13.38
CA PHE A 56 -5.39 13.19 12.04
C PHE A 56 -5.73 11.76 11.59
N LEU A 57 -5.58 10.78 12.49
CA LEU A 57 -5.99 9.41 12.24
C LEU A 57 -7.49 9.32 11.98
N THR A 58 -8.31 9.99 12.77
CA THR A 58 -9.76 10.03 12.57
C THR A 58 -10.11 10.61 11.20
N TRP A 59 -9.49 11.73 10.81
CA TRP A 59 -9.67 12.31 9.48
C TRP A 59 -9.26 11.37 8.36
N GLY A 60 -8.13 10.66 8.55
CA GLY A 60 -7.64 9.66 7.57
C GLY A 60 -8.61 8.49 7.41
N ILE A 61 -9.10 7.93 8.51
CA ILE A 61 -10.06 6.82 8.51
C ILE A 61 -11.38 7.25 7.82
N LEU A 62 -11.90 8.41 8.20
CA LEU A 62 -13.11 8.95 7.57
C LEU A 62 -12.88 9.23 6.09
N GLY A 63 -11.72 9.74 5.71
CA GLY A 63 -11.33 9.95 4.32
C GLY A 63 -11.35 8.67 3.51
N VAL A 64 -10.78 7.57 4.03
CA VAL A 64 -10.83 6.24 3.37
C VAL A 64 -12.26 5.76 3.21
N ILE A 65 -13.06 5.78 4.29
CA ILE A 65 -14.41 5.22 4.29
C ILE A 65 -15.33 6.03 3.38
N LEU A 66 -15.42 7.33 3.60
CA LEU A 66 -16.31 8.22 2.84
C LEU A 66 -15.87 8.31 1.37
N GLY A 67 -14.58 8.52 1.15
CA GLY A 67 -14.04 8.59 -0.21
C GLY A 67 -14.21 7.28 -0.96
N GLY A 68 -13.91 6.15 -0.33
CA GLY A 68 -14.07 4.82 -0.91
C GLY A 68 -15.52 4.52 -1.28
N ARG A 69 -16.47 4.86 -0.41
CA ARG A 69 -17.90 4.66 -0.65
C ARG A 69 -18.43 5.60 -1.73
N ILE A 70 -18.16 6.89 -1.63
CA ILE A 70 -18.58 7.88 -2.64
C ILE A 70 -17.98 7.52 -4.00
N GLY A 71 -16.70 7.17 -4.06
CA GLY A 71 -16.05 6.75 -5.30
C GLY A 71 -16.68 5.50 -5.91
N TYR A 72 -17.08 4.52 -5.10
CA TYR A 72 -17.77 3.34 -5.58
C TYR A 72 -19.16 3.69 -6.16
N VAL A 73 -19.94 4.47 -5.42
CA VAL A 73 -21.27 4.95 -5.85
C VAL A 73 -21.20 5.68 -7.18
N LEU A 74 -20.27 6.63 -7.30
CA LEU A 74 -20.18 7.48 -8.49
C LEU A 74 -19.66 6.74 -9.74
N PHE A 75 -18.70 5.84 -9.58
CA PHE A 75 -17.99 5.27 -10.73
C PHE A 75 -18.44 3.84 -11.10
N TYR A 76 -19.06 3.09 -10.18
CA TYR A 76 -19.39 1.69 -10.43
C TYR A 76 -20.87 1.37 -10.43
N LYS A 77 -21.68 2.08 -9.63
CA LYS A 77 -23.10 1.73 -9.39
C LYS A 77 -24.02 2.93 -9.30
N PHE A 78 -23.74 3.98 -10.05
CA PHE A 78 -24.47 5.26 -9.95
C PHE A 78 -25.98 5.12 -10.11
N SER A 79 -26.44 4.38 -11.13
CA SER A 79 -27.88 4.16 -11.40
C SER A 79 -28.59 3.41 -10.26
N ASP A 80 -27.92 2.43 -9.65
CA ASP A 80 -28.52 1.61 -8.59
C ASP A 80 -28.76 2.46 -7.34
N TYR A 81 -27.80 3.34 -7.01
CA TYR A 81 -27.90 4.25 -5.86
C TYR A 81 -28.81 5.46 -6.10
N LEU A 82 -29.07 5.85 -7.36
CA LEU A 82 -30.12 6.80 -7.66
C LEU A 82 -31.51 6.22 -7.39
N ALA A 83 -31.71 4.93 -7.68
CA ALA A 83 -32.98 4.24 -7.40
C ALA A 83 -33.19 4.02 -5.89
N ASN A 84 -32.11 3.74 -5.14
CA ASN A 84 -32.15 3.45 -3.71
C ASN A 84 -31.07 4.25 -2.94
N PRO A 85 -31.24 5.57 -2.69
CA PRO A 85 -30.20 6.41 -2.11
C PRO A 85 -29.73 6.01 -0.72
N LEU A 86 -30.60 5.36 0.07
CA LEU A 86 -30.25 4.90 1.44
C LEU A 86 -29.23 3.77 1.46
N ASP A 87 -29.06 3.05 0.36
CA ASP A 87 -28.07 1.97 0.26
C ASP A 87 -26.64 2.50 0.26
N ILE A 88 -26.44 3.82 0.08
CA ILE A 88 -25.12 4.47 0.26
C ILE A 88 -24.57 4.22 1.65
N PHE A 89 -25.38 4.14 2.68
CA PHE A 89 -24.95 3.94 4.06
C PHE A 89 -24.62 2.48 4.41
N LYS A 90 -25.00 1.51 3.57
CA LYS A 90 -24.77 0.08 3.81
C LYS A 90 -23.33 -0.33 3.47
N VAL A 91 -22.33 0.24 4.17
CA VAL A 91 -20.92 -0.04 3.93
C VAL A 91 -20.51 -1.49 4.26
N TRP A 92 -21.29 -2.18 5.08
CA TRP A 92 -21.07 -3.59 5.45
C TRP A 92 -21.42 -4.59 4.33
N GLU A 93 -22.15 -4.18 3.31
CA GLU A 93 -22.42 -4.98 2.10
C GLU A 93 -21.27 -4.93 1.09
N GLY A 94 -20.17 -4.25 1.42
CA GLY A 94 -19.05 -4.02 0.52
C GLY A 94 -19.25 -2.82 -0.39
N GLY A 95 -18.55 -2.79 -1.52
CA GLY A 95 -18.65 -1.69 -2.49
C GLY A 95 -17.83 -0.47 -2.06
N MET A 96 -16.49 -0.64 -2.09
CA MET A 96 -15.49 0.40 -1.82
C MET A 96 -14.58 0.57 -3.03
N SER A 97 -14.33 1.82 -3.42
CA SER A 97 -13.38 2.17 -4.47
C SER A 97 -12.03 2.52 -3.88
N PHE A 98 -10.96 1.84 -4.33
CA PHE A 98 -9.60 2.19 -3.92
C PHE A 98 -9.25 3.64 -4.30
N HIS A 99 -9.53 4.05 -5.53
CA HIS A 99 -9.25 5.42 -5.99
C HIS A 99 -10.05 6.46 -5.20
N GLY A 100 -11.33 6.15 -4.90
CA GLY A 100 -12.16 6.98 -4.05
C GLY A 100 -11.58 7.13 -2.65
N GLY A 101 -11.16 6.03 -2.02
CA GLY A 101 -10.51 6.04 -0.71
C GLY A 101 -9.21 6.87 -0.70
N PHE A 102 -8.37 6.68 -1.72
CA PHE A 102 -7.15 7.47 -1.88
C PHE A 102 -7.43 8.98 -2.00
N LEU A 103 -8.35 9.37 -2.86
CA LEU A 103 -8.76 10.78 -3.01
C LEU A 103 -9.36 11.33 -1.72
N GLY A 104 -10.15 10.53 -1.01
CA GLY A 104 -10.73 10.90 0.29
C GLY A 104 -9.65 11.19 1.34
N VAL A 105 -8.58 10.39 1.38
CA VAL A 105 -7.43 10.65 2.26
C VAL A 105 -6.71 11.93 1.85
N VAL A 106 -6.48 12.17 0.56
CA VAL A 106 -5.84 13.41 0.07
C VAL A 106 -6.65 14.65 0.49
N VAL A 107 -7.98 14.59 0.32
CA VAL A 107 -8.87 15.66 0.76
C VAL A 107 -8.84 15.84 2.28
N ALA A 108 -8.86 14.75 3.05
CA ALA A 108 -8.78 14.79 4.51
C ALA A 108 -7.46 15.45 4.99
N ILE A 109 -6.33 15.08 4.39
CA ILE A 109 -5.02 15.69 4.70
C ILE A 109 -5.04 17.19 4.39
N TRP A 110 -5.59 17.58 3.25
CA TRP A 110 -5.69 18.98 2.86
C TRP A 110 -6.57 19.79 3.81
N LEU A 111 -7.77 19.31 4.14
CA LEU A 111 -8.69 19.95 5.08
C LEU A 111 -8.09 20.05 6.49
N PHE A 112 -7.43 18.98 6.95
CA PHE A 112 -6.73 18.97 8.22
C PHE A 112 -5.63 20.04 8.29
N GLY A 113 -4.82 20.14 7.23
CA GLY A 113 -3.80 21.18 7.11
C GLY A 113 -4.38 22.59 7.18
N ARG A 114 -5.52 22.82 6.52
CA ARG A 114 -6.23 24.10 6.58
C ARG A 114 -6.80 24.40 7.98
N LYS A 115 -7.42 23.41 8.63
CA LYS A 115 -7.98 23.54 9.99
C LYS A 115 -6.91 23.96 11.00
N HIS A 116 -5.71 23.40 10.89
CA HIS A 116 -4.62 23.63 11.85
C HIS A 116 -3.57 24.66 11.39
N ASN A 117 -3.78 25.34 10.23
CA ASN A 117 -2.82 26.28 9.64
C ASN A 117 -1.42 25.69 9.42
N ILE A 118 -1.36 24.38 9.08
CA ILE A 118 -0.12 23.67 8.73
C ILE A 118 -0.01 23.56 7.22
N SER A 119 1.15 23.93 6.66
CA SER A 119 1.36 23.74 5.22
C SER A 119 1.36 22.26 4.87
N ILE A 120 0.77 21.91 3.72
CA ILE A 120 0.64 20.52 3.26
C ILE A 120 2.00 19.82 3.20
N LEU A 121 3.06 20.49 2.77
CA LEU A 121 4.40 19.90 2.70
C LEU A 121 4.97 19.57 4.08
N LYS A 122 4.76 20.42 5.10
CA LYS A 122 5.18 20.13 6.48
C LYS A 122 4.41 18.95 7.05
N LEU A 123 3.11 18.86 6.73
CA LEU A 123 2.26 17.76 7.13
C LEU A 123 2.73 16.45 6.49
N MET A 124 2.98 16.46 5.18
CA MET A 124 3.49 15.30 4.45
C MET A 124 4.86 14.85 4.95
N ASP A 125 5.78 15.77 5.27
CA ASP A 125 7.08 15.45 5.87
C ASP A 125 6.94 14.77 7.24
N THR A 126 5.94 15.14 8.02
CA THR A 126 5.66 14.54 9.33
C THR A 126 5.07 13.15 9.20
N VAL A 127 4.17 12.95 8.21
CA VAL A 127 3.46 11.69 7.97
C VAL A 127 4.35 10.66 7.25
N ALA A 128 5.18 11.09 6.31
CA ALA A 128 6.00 10.21 5.47
C ALA A 128 6.79 9.11 6.23
N PRO A 129 7.47 9.40 7.37
CA PRO A 129 8.17 8.35 8.12
C PRO A 129 7.25 7.42 8.93
N LEU A 130 5.95 7.70 9.02
CA LEU A 130 5.00 6.90 9.79
C LEU A 130 4.28 5.85 8.94
N VAL A 131 4.22 6.07 7.61
CA VAL A 131 3.43 5.27 6.68
C VAL A 131 4.04 3.90 6.34
N PRO A 132 5.37 3.73 6.12
CA PRO A 132 5.91 2.50 5.54
C PRO A 132 5.60 1.23 6.35
N LEU A 133 5.61 1.29 7.70
CA LEU A 133 5.27 0.12 8.52
C LEU A 133 3.79 -0.26 8.42
N GLY A 134 2.91 0.70 8.14
CA GLY A 134 1.52 0.42 7.81
C GLY A 134 1.39 -0.32 6.48
N LEU A 135 2.17 0.09 5.45
CA LEU A 135 2.25 -0.64 4.18
C LEU A 135 2.78 -2.06 4.40
N ALA A 136 3.84 -2.22 5.20
CA ALA A 136 4.38 -3.53 5.57
C ALA A 136 3.30 -4.43 6.18
N SER A 137 2.54 -3.90 7.14
CA SER A 137 1.45 -4.64 7.79
C SER A 137 0.41 -5.13 6.78
N GLY A 138 0.00 -4.27 5.84
CA GLY A 138 -0.91 -4.65 4.75
C GLY A 138 -0.37 -5.78 3.86
N ARG A 139 0.96 -5.77 3.57
CA ARG A 139 1.59 -6.84 2.77
C ARG A 139 1.61 -8.19 3.50
N ILE A 140 1.78 -8.18 4.81
CA ILE A 140 1.62 -9.39 5.63
C ILE A 140 0.17 -9.88 5.59
N GLY A 141 -0.81 -8.95 5.63
CA GLY A 141 -2.23 -9.29 5.43
C GLY A 141 -2.50 -9.98 4.08
N ASN A 142 -1.94 -9.44 2.99
CA ASN A 142 -2.04 -10.08 1.67
C ASN A 142 -1.38 -11.47 1.64
N PHE A 143 -0.22 -11.63 2.29
CA PHE A 143 0.45 -12.92 2.40
C PHE A 143 -0.40 -13.93 3.17
N ILE A 144 -0.96 -13.57 4.32
CA ILE A 144 -1.84 -14.43 5.11
C ILE A 144 -3.08 -14.85 4.31
N ASN A 145 -3.67 -13.92 3.53
CA ASN A 145 -4.78 -14.24 2.64
C ASN A 145 -4.39 -15.11 1.43
N GLY A 146 -3.10 -15.28 1.16
CA GLY A 146 -2.62 -15.98 -0.02
C GLY A 146 -3.02 -15.31 -1.34
N GLU A 147 -3.01 -13.98 -1.38
CA GLU A 147 -3.37 -13.17 -2.54
C GLU A 147 -2.19 -12.31 -3.03
N LEU A 148 -2.25 -11.79 -4.26
CA LEU A 148 -1.21 -10.95 -4.87
C LEU A 148 0.16 -11.66 -4.95
N TRP A 149 0.16 -12.94 -5.24
CA TRP A 149 1.38 -13.74 -5.48
C TRP A 149 2.18 -13.23 -6.66
N GLY A 150 3.38 -13.77 -6.81
CA GLY A 150 4.28 -13.38 -7.87
C GLY A 150 4.17 -14.24 -9.13
N ARG A 151 5.00 -13.88 -10.10
CA ARG A 151 5.17 -14.63 -11.36
C ARG A 151 5.73 -16.02 -11.06
N VAL A 152 5.55 -16.93 -12.00
CA VAL A 152 6.20 -18.25 -11.98
C VAL A 152 7.72 -18.06 -11.99
N THR A 153 8.42 -18.83 -11.15
CA THR A 153 9.88 -18.82 -10.98
C THR A 153 10.45 -20.22 -11.18
N GLU A 154 11.75 -20.36 -11.02
CA GLU A 154 12.42 -21.65 -11.08
C GLU A 154 12.02 -22.55 -9.93
N LEU A 155 11.78 -23.83 -10.19
CA LEU A 155 11.35 -24.81 -9.20
C LEU A 155 12.31 -24.95 -8.03
N ASN A 156 13.63 -24.86 -8.29
CA ASN A 156 14.70 -25.04 -7.32
C ASN A 156 15.13 -23.73 -6.62
N ALA A 157 14.50 -22.59 -6.94
CA ALA A 157 14.79 -21.36 -6.25
C ALA A 157 14.42 -21.48 -4.76
N PHE A 158 15.31 -21.04 -3.87
CA PHE A 158 15.10 -21.16 -2.40
C PHE A 158 13.89 -20.37 -1.91
N TRP A 159 13.46 -19.35 -2.67
CA TRP A 159 12.26 -18.55 -2.39
C TRP A 159 11.00 -19.09 -3.06
N ALA A 160 11.11 -20.12 -3.93
CA ALA A 160 9.97 -20.63 -4.68
C ALA A 160 8.86 -21.14 -3.76
N MET A 161 7.66 -20.58 -3.92
CA MET A 161 6.48 -20.90 -3.11
C MET A 161 5.29 -21.24 -4.00
N GLY A 162 4.62 -22.35 -3.73
CA GLY A 162 3.35 -22.70 -4.34
C GLY A 162 2.21 -22.08 -3.55
N PHE A 163 1.27 -21.45 -4.26
CA PHE A 163 0.09 -20.83 -3.68
C PHE A 163 -1.16 -21.62 -4.08
N PRO A 164 -1.78 -22.39 -3.17
CA PRO A 164 -2.98 -23.18 -3.50
C PRO A 164 -4.15 -22.34 -4.03
N GLN A 165 -4.18 -21.07 -3.68
CA GLN A 165 -5.18 -20.11 -4.16
C GLN A 165 -4.99 -19.72 -5.64
N ALA A 166 -3.75 -19.87 -6.17
CA ALA A 166 -3.40 -19.52 -7.55
C ALA A 166 -3.73 -20.61 -8.59
N ARG A 167 -4.49 -21.65 -8.24
CA ARG A 167 -4.71 -22.84 -9.06
C ARG A 167 -5.30 -22.54 -10.45
N TYR A 168 -6.13 -21.54 -10.58
CA TYR A 168 -6.73 -21.17 -11.88
C TYR A 168 -5.70 -20.51 -12.78
N GLU A 169 -4.94 -19.55 -12.27
CA GLU A 169 -3.85 -18.88 -12.96
C GLU A 169 -2.69 -19.85 -13.24
N ASP A 170 -2.46 -20.83 -12.36
CA ASP A 170 -1.48 -21.90 -12.59
C ASP A 170 -1.91 -22.79 -13.77
N ALA A 171 -3.18 -23.14 -13.85
CA ALA A 171 -3.72 -23.95 -14.95
C ALA A 171 -3.66 -23.19 -16.29
N GLU A 172 -4.01 -21.91 -16.28
CA GLU A 172 -3.92 -21.03 -17.45
C GLU A 172 -2.46 -20.87 -17.91
N ALA A 173 -1.54 -20.57 -17.01
CA ALA A 173 -0.12 -20.45 -17.31
C ALA A 173 0.47 -21.75 -17.86
N ALA A 174 0.11 -22.89 -17.29
CA ALA A 174 0.54 -24.22 -17.71
C ALA A 174 0.03 -24.59 -19.12
N ALA A 175 -1.16 -24.12 -19.50
CA ALA A 175 -1.70 -24.35 -20.84
C ALA A 175 -0.81 -23.76 -21.96
N HIS A 176 0.00 -22.74 -21.65
CA HIS A 176 0.86 -22.05 -22.61
C HIS A 176 2.35 -22.43 -22.49
N ASN A 177 2.71 -23.31 -21.53
CA ASN A 177 4.11 -23.71 -21.33
C ASN A 177 4.21 -25.20 -20.94
N PRO A 178 4.78 -26.06 -21.79
CA PRO A 178 4.87 -27.50 -21.53
C PRO A 178 5.61 -27.85 -20.23
N LEU A 179 6.67 -27.11 -19.89
CA LEU A 179 7.43 -27.31 -18.65
C LEU A 179 6.57 -27.02 -17.42
N TRP A 180 5.76 -25.97 -17.47
CA TRP A 180 4.85 -25.61 -16.37
C TRP A 180 3.68 -26.61 -16.28
N ALA A 181 3.24 -27.17 -17.41
CA ALA A 181 2.25 -28.24 -17.39
C ALA A 181 2.78 -29.49 -16.67
N GLU A 182 4.03 -29.88 -16.92
CA GLU A 182 4.70 -30.95 -16.23
C GLU A 182 4.80 -30.69 -14.71
N TRP A 183 5.26 -29.48 -14.33
CA TRP A 183 5.32 -29.09 -12.91
C TRP A 183 3.95 -29.09 -12.23
N LEU A 184 2.93 -28.56 -12.91
CA LEU A 184 1.57 -28.55 -12.38
C LEU A 184 1.03 -29.98 -12.17
N GLN A 185 1.30 -30.89 -13.13
CA GLN A 185 0.93 -32.30 -13.00
C GLN A 185 1.68 -33.00 -11.86
N GLN A 186 2.96 -32.70 -11.67
CA GLN A 186 3.80 -33.33 -10.66
C GLN A 186 3.55 -32.80 -9.25
N TYR A 187 3.37 -31.48 -9.10
CA TYR A 187 3.33 -30.81 -7.78
C TYR A 187 1.96 -30.24 -7.43
N GLY A 188 1.01 -30.24 -8.36
CA GLY A 188 -0.35 -29.69 -8.16
C GLY A 188 -0.42 -28.16 -8.12
N MET A 189 0.71 -27.46 -8.27
CA MET A 189 0.83 -26.00 -8.28
C MET A 189 2.15 -25.57 -8.91
N LEU A 190 2.23 -24.31 -9.38
CA LEU A 190 3.44 -23.73 -9.94
C LEU A 190 4.29 -23.03 -8.86
N PRO A 191 5.64 -23.07 -9.02
CA PRO A 191 6.55 -22.31 -8.18
C PRO A 191 6.42 -20.81 -8.50
N ARG A 192 6.12 -19.98 -7.52
CA ARG A 192 5.94 -18.53 -7.69
C ARG A 192 6.82 -17.74 -6.74
N HIS A 193 7.10 -16.50 -7.10
CA HIS A 193 7.71 -15.53 -6.18
C HIS A 193 6.72 -15.16 -5.06
N PRO A 194 7.12 -15.14 -3.78
CA PRO A 194 6.32 -14.57 -2.69
C PRO A 194 6.40 -13.04 -2.72
N SER A 195 5.80 -12.42 -3.76
CA SER A 195 5.93 -10.98 -4.05
C SER A 195 5.46 -10.10 -2.91
N GLN A 196 4.51 -10.57 -2.08
CA GLN A 196 4.05 -9.89 -0.89
C GLN A 196 5.19 -9.65 0.11
N LEU A 197 6.08 -10.66 0.28
CA LEU A 197 7.23 -10.56 1.18
C LEU A 197 8.32 -9.63 0.62
N TYR A 198 8.47 -9.56 -0.71
CA TYR A 198 9.39 -8.59 -1.32
C TYR A 198 8.89 -7.17 -1.13
N GLN A 199 7.58 -6.94 -1.31
CA GLN A 199 6.96 -5.65 -1.07
C GLN A 199 7.01 -5.26 0.42
N PHE A 200 6.78 -6.22 1.32
CA PHE A 200 6.98 -6.04 2.75
C PHE A 200 8.40 -5.55 3.07
N ALA A 201 9.42 -6.23 2.52
CA ALA A 201 10.82 -5.89 2.77
C ALA A 201 11.20 -4.53 2.17
N LEU A 202 10.84 -4.27 0.91
CA LEU A 202 11.26 -3.07 0.18
C LEU A 202 10.39 -1.85 0.51
N GLU A 203 9.06 -1.93 0.24
CA GLU A 203 8.11 -0.82 0.42
C GLU A 203 7.82 -0.55 1.90
N GLY A 204 7.95 -1.56 2.75
CA GLY A 204 7.77 -1.47 4.19
C GLY A 204 9.07 -1.19 4.93
N ILE A 205 9.89 -2.22 5.15
CA ILE A 205 11.03 -2.16 6.08
C ILE A 205 12.16 -1.27 5.55
N CYS A 206 12.65 -1.50 4.33
CA CYS A 206 13.76 -0.71 3.77
C CYS A 206 13.37 0.77 3.64
N LEU A 207 12.18 1.06 3.11
CA LEU A 207 11.69 2.42 2.99
C LEU A 207 11.54 3.09 4.37
N PHE A 208 11.01 2.36 5.37
CA PHE A 208 10.93 2.84 6.74
C PHE A 208 12.30 3.26 7.28
N ILE A 209 13.29 2.38 7.17
CA ILE A 209 14.65 2.64 7.68
C ILE A 209 15.23 3.90 7.03
N ILE A 210 15.13 4.00 5.70
CA ILE A 210 15.66 5.13 4.94
C ILE A 210 15.01 6.45 5.38
N VAL A 211 13.66 6.51 5.34
CA VAL A 211 12.93 7.74 5.64
C VAL A 211 13.03 8.09 7.13
N TRP A 212 13.01 7.11 8.01
CA TRP A 212 13.14 7.30 9.46
C TRP A 212 14.52 7.88 9.84
N ILE A 213 15.61 7.31 9.30
CA ILE A 213 16.98 7.78 9.55
C ILE A 213 17.17 9.18 8.95
N PHE A 214 16.72 9.39 7.70
CA PHE A 214 16.85 10.67 7.03
C PHE A 214 16.15 11.80 7.79
N SER A 215 14.95 11.54 8.29
CA SER A 215 14.11 12.53 8.98
C SER A 215 14.43 12.72 10.48
N LYS A 216 15.47 12.04 11.03
CA LYS A 216 15.96 12.30 12.40
C LYS A 216 16.54 13.70 12.57
N LYS A 217 17.14 14.24 11.52
CA LYS A 217 17.70 15.61 11.51
C LYS A 217 16.70 16.55 10.82
N PRO A 218 16.62 17.82 11.24
CA PRO A 218 15.83 18.82 10.52
C PRO A 218 16.17 18.85 9.03
N ARG A 219 15.15 18.80 8.19
CA ARG A 219 15.28 18.79 6.73
C ARG A 219 14.50 19.95 6.11
N PRO A 220 14.88 20.40 4.92
CA PRO A 220 14.07 21.29 4.11
C PRO A 220 12.63 20.79 3.96
N VAL A 221 11.67 21.72 4.08
CA VAL A 221 10.25 21.40 3.98
C VAL A 221 9.92 20.81 2.61
N GLY A 222 9.26 19.65 2.60
CA GLY A 222 8.92 18.86 1.41
C GLY A 222 9.96 17.77 1.07
N GLN A 223 11.18 17.83 1.62
CA GLN A 223 12.25 16.91 1.23
C GLN A 223 12.04 15.49 1.75
N THR A 224 11.50 15.33 2.96
CA THR A 224 11.19 13.98 3.51
C THR A 224 10.05 13.32 2.76
N ALA A 225 9.03 14.09 2.43
CA ALA A 225 7.91 13.61 1.62
C ALA A 225 8.35 13.22 0.19
N ALA A 226 9.24 14.01 -0.42
CA ALA A 226 9.82 13.71 -1.72
C ALA A 226 10.68 12.43 -1.70
N LEU A 227 11.48 12.23 -0.64
CA LEU A 227 12.24 11.00 -0.44
C LEU A 227 11.33 9.77 -0.31
N PHE A 228 10.25 9.90 0.47
CA PHE A 228 9.26 8.83 0.60
C PHE A 228 8.61 8.51 -0.74
N LEU A 229 8.14 9.53 -1.48
CA LEU A 229 7.48 9.34 -2.78
C LEU A 229 8.39 8.65 -3.79
N GLY A 230 9.62 9.14 -3.96
CA GLY A 230 10.59 8.57 -4.90
C GLY A 230 11.06 7.17 -4.47
N GLY A 231 11.32 6.99 -3.17
CA GLY A 231 11.72 5.69 -2.61
C GLY A 231 10.62 4.64 -2.73
N TYR A 232 9.38 4.98 -2.41
CA TYR A 232 8.23 4.09 -2.60
C TYR A 232 8.05 3.72 -4.08
N GLY A 233 8.06 4.73 -4.97
CA GLY A 233 7.97 4.47 -6.42
C GLY A 233 9.08 3.54 -6.91
N LEU A 234 10.32 3.75 -6.47
CA LEU A 234 11.46 2.90 -6.85
C LEU A 234 11.29 1.45 -6.34
N PHE A 235 10.98 1.27 -5.06
CA PHE A 235 10.80 -0.05 -4.49
C PHE A 235 9.59 -0.78 -5.07
N ARG A 236 8.50 -0.05 -5.34
CA ARG A 236 7.34 -0.59 -6.04
C ARG A 236 7.70 -1.02 -7.45
N PHE A 237 8.43 -0.21 -8.21
CA PHE A 237 8.88 -0.55 -9.56
C PHE A 237 9.72 -1.82 -9.57
N ILE A 238 10.65 -1.97 -8.61
CA ILE A 238 11.50 -3.16 -8.47
C ILE A 238 10.67 -4.39 -8.09
N ALA A 239 9.81 -4.29 -7.09
CA ALA A 239 8.99 -5.41 -6.63
C ALA A 239 8.03 -5.92 -7.70
N GLU A 240 7.61 -5.06 -8.60
CA GLU A 240 6.67 -5.40 -9.69
C GLU A 240 7.26 -6.35 -10.73
N PHE A 241 8.59 -6.44 -10.85
CA PHE A 241 9.21 -7.46 -11.72
C PHE A 241 8.92 -8.89 -11.25
N ALA A 242 8.77 -9.08 -9.94
CA ALA A 242 8.46 -10.38 -9.36
C ALA A 242 6.95 -10.60 -9.17
N ARG A 243 6.12 -9.55 -9.20
CA ARG A 243 4.68 -9.66 -9.02
C ARG A 243 3.99 -10.14 -10.29
N GLN A 244 2.95 -10.98 -10.15
CA GLN A 244 2.05 -11.31 -11.23
C GLN A 244 1.27 -10.04 -11.63
N PRO A 245 1.30 -9.60 -12.90
CA PRO A 245 0.44 -8.53 -13.38
C PRO A 245 -1.04 -8.87 -13.20
N ASP A 246 -1.89 -7.87 -13.06
CA ASP A 246 -3.34 -8.08 -12.99
C ASP A 246 -3.83 -8.62 -14.35
N ASP A 247 -4.58 -9.73 -14.33
CA ASP A 247 -4.91 -10.52 -15.55
C ASP A 247 -5.63 -9.71 -16.61
N TYR A 248 -6.51 -8.77 -16.22
CA TYR A 248 -7.26 -7.93 -17.14
C TYR A 248 -6.43 -6.83 -17.83
N LEU A 249 -5.23 -6.52 -17.35
CA LEU A 249 -4.33 -5.51 -17.92
C LEU A 249 -3.09 -6.11 -18.55
N GLY A 250 -2.58 -7.20 -18.02
CA GLY A 250 -1.33 -7.83 -18.45
C GLY A 250 -0.12 -6.91 -18.40
N LEU A 251 0.77 -7.06 -19.36
CA LEU A 251 1.89 -6.15 -19.61
C LEU A 251 1.50 -5.12 -20.65
N LEU A 252 1.77 -3.86 -20.36
CA LEU A 252 1.49 -2.71 -21.21
C LEU A 252 2.69 -2.37 -22.11
N THR A 253 2.71 -1.15 -22.67
CA THR A 253 3.78 -0.63 -23.50
C THR A 253 5.15 -0.82 -22.82
N LEU A 254 6.18 -1.15 -23.59
CA LEU A 254 7.53 -1.48 -23.13
C LEU A 254 7.62 -2.73 -22.24
N GLY A 255 6.60 -3.58 -22.21
CA GLY A 255 6.57 -4.78 -21.36
C GLY A 255 6.49 -4.47 -19.86
N LEU A 256 6.04 -3.28 -19.50
CA LEU A 256 5.88 -2.87 -18.10
C LEU A 256 4.46 -3.11 -17.60
N SER A 257 4.31 -3.48 -16.33
CA SER A 257 3.00 -3.56 -15.69
C SER A 257 2.40 -2.17 -15.41
N MET A 258 1.09 -2.10 -15.16
CA MET A 258 0.44 -0.86 -14.71
C MET A 258 1.10 -0.31 -13.42
N GLY A 259 1.47 -1.19 -12.48
CA GLY A 259 2.17 -0.80 -11.26
C GLY A 259 3.51 -0.12 -11.54
N GLN A 260 4.27 -0.59 -12.53
CA GLN A 260 5.51 0.04 -12.96
C GLN A 260 5.27 1.40 -13.62
N TRP A 261 4.27 1.50 -14.51
CA TRP A 261 3.91 2.77 -15.14
C TRP A 261 3.50 3.85 -14.14
N LEU A 262 2.71 3.49 -13.13
CA LEU A 262 2.33 4.41 -12.05
C LEU A 262 3.50 4.77 -11.14
N SER A 263 4.51 3.92 -11.05
CA SER A 263 5.70 4.18 -10.23
C SER A 263 6.64 5.19 -10.87
N VAL A 264 6.73 5.24 -12.22
CA VAL A 264 7.62 6.17 -12.94
C VAL A 264 7.38 7.65 -12.55
N PRO A 265 6.16 8.20 -12.62
CA PRO A 265 5.92 9.58 -12.21
C PRO A 265 6.24 9.82 -10.73
N MET A 266 6.03 8.83 -9.85
CA MET A 266 6.39 8.95 -8.43
C MET A 266 7.90 9.07 -8.24
N ILE A 267 8.69 8.28 -8.97
CA ILE A 267 10.16 8.35 -8.96
C ILE A 267 10.62 9.73 -9.45
N VAL A 268 10.12 10.15 -10.61
CA VAL A 268 10.51 11.44 -11.23
C VAL A 268 10.17 12.60 -10.32
N LEU A 269 8.92 12.68 -9.83
CA LEU A 269 8.50 13.76 -8.93
C LEU A 269 9.22 13.70 -7.58
N GLY A 270 9.49 12.51 -7.07
CA GLY A 270 10.26 12.31 -5.85
C GLY A 270 11.69 12.84 -5.99
N VAL A 271 12.39 12.48 -7.07
CA VAL A 271 13.76 12.95 -7.33
C VAL A 271 13.81 14.45 -7.56
N ILE A 272 12.92 14.98 -8.42
CA ILE A 272 12.85 16.44 -8.69
C ILE A 272 12.56 17.20 -7.39
N GLY A 273 11.54 16.76 -6.62
CA GLY A 273 11.17 17.39 -5.36
C GLY A 273 12.31 17.34 -4.34
N PHE A 274 12.97 16.19 -4.20
CA PHE A 274 14.10 16.02 -3.27
C PHE A 274 15.24 17.01 -3.56
N VAL A 275 15.62 17.14 -4.83
CA VAL A 275 16.68 18.07 -5.27
C VAL A 275 16.21 19.54 -5.13
N TRP A 276 15.00 19.83 -5.56
CA TRP A 276 14.48 21.21 -5.57
C TRP A 276 14.30 21.77 -4.15
N PHE A 277 13.66 21.01 -3.25
CA PHE A 277 13.49 21.42 -1.86
C PHE A 277 14.83 21.50 -1.11
N GLY A 278 15.78 20.62 -1.44
CA GLY A 278 17.14 20.65 -0.88
C GLY A 278 17.89 21.94 -1.24
N ARG A 279 17.79 22.39 -2.50
CA ARG A 279 18.48 23.61 -2.98
C ARG A 279 17.86 24.90 -2.43
N LYS A 280 16.52 24.99 -2.35
CA LYS A 280 15.81 26.18 -1.92
C LYS A 280 16.21 26.68 -0.53
N ASN A 281 16.60 25.79 0.37
CA ASN A 281 17.00 26.14 1.73
C ASN A 281 18.52 26.35 1.91
N SER A 282 19.35 25.95 0.95
CA SER A 282 20.77 26.31 0.96
C SER A 282 20.97 27.79 0.59
N VAL A 283 20.09 28.34 -0.28
CA VAL A 283 20.12 29.78 -0.68
C VAL A 283 19.58 30.70 0.45
N ALA A 284 18.68 30.20 1.32
CA ALA A 284 18.16 30.98 2.45
C ALA A 284 19.12 31.04 3.66
N LYS A 285 20.24 30.32 3.64
CA LYS A 285 21.31 30.32 4.66
C LYS A 285 22.60 31.00 4.23
N ALA A 286 22.72 31.44 2.97
CA ALA A 286 23.79 32.26 2.43
C ALA A 286 23.36 33.72 2.35
#